data_de51e6cc4a814c29923278e6891691ea
#
_entry.id   de51e6cc4a814c29923278e6891691ea
#
_cell.length_a   1.000
_cell.length_b   1.000
_cell.length_c   1.000
_cell.angle_alpha   90.00
_cell.angle_beta   90.00
_cell.angle_gamma   90.00
#
_symmetry.space_group_name_H-M   'P 1'
#
loop_
_entity.id
_entity.type
_entity.pdbx_description
1 polymer ?
#
loop_
_entity_poly.entity_id
_entity_poly.type
_entity_poly.pdbx_seq_one_letter_code
_entity_poly.pdbx_strand_id
1 'polypeptide(L)'
;MPSVQRAFTDFQGKNVRILTISIDDGGAKDVKPFLAANHYTMPVLLDTKSDVLAEYGLFGTPGTFIADKQGNLVAKAVGPVDFDKPEFRTYILNLASL
;
A
#
# COMPACT_ATOMS: atom_id res chain seq x y z
N MET A 1 5.25 7.73 0.28
CA MET A 1 5.37 6.93 -0.97
C MET A 1 6.77 6.44 -1.29
N PRO A 2 7.87 7.18 -1.06
CA PRO A 2 9.21 6.62 -1.38
C PRO A 2 9.52 5.31 -0.64
N SER A 3 9.18 5.21 0.64
CA SER A 3 9.41 3.96 1.38
C SER A 3 8.53 2.81 0.89
N VAL A 4 7.33 3.11 0.40
CA VAL A 4 6.43 2.10 -0.18
C VAL A 4 7.04 1.53 -1.46
N GLN A 5 7.56 2.39 -2.33
CA GLN A 5 8.21 1.94 -3.56
C GLN A 5 9.44 1.08 -3.26
N ARG A 6 10.27 1.48 -2.28
CA ARG A 6 11.43 0.69 -1.88
C ARG A 6 11.02 -0.68 -1.36
N ALA A 7 9.99 -0.74 -0.52
CA ALA A 7 9.47 -2.00 -0.02
C ALA A 7 8.90 -2.86 -1.16
N PHE A 8 8.18 -2.26 -2.10
CA PHE A 8 7.66 -2.98 -3.26
C PHE A 8 8.80 -3.65 -4.04
N THR A 9 9.88 -2.92 -4.29
CA THR A 9 11.04 -3.44 -5.01
C THR A 9 11.72 -4.56 -4.21
N ASP A 10 11.96 -4.33 -2.92
CA ASP A 10 12.70 -5.27 -2.07
C ASP A 10 11.93 -6.56 -1.79
N PHE A 11 10.60 -6.51 -1.79
CA PHE A 11 9.77 -7.68 -1.53
C PHE A 11 9.47 -8.52 -2.77
N GLN A 12 9.96 -8.12 -3.94
CA GLN A 12 9.79 -8.93 -5.15
C GLN A 12 10.34 -10.34 -4.92
N GLY A 13 9.52 -11.35 -5.25
CA GLY A 13 9.91 -12.75 -5.08
C GLY A 13 9.86 -13.30 -3.66
N LYS A 14 9.34 -12.54 -2.69
CA LYS A 14 9.36 -12.91 -1.26
C LYS A 14 7.96 -13.25 -0.70
N ASN A 15 7.03 -13.64 -1.55
CA ASN A 15 5.64 -13.98 -1.17
C ASN A 15 4.91 -12.82 -0.48
N VAL A 16 5.28 -11.59 -0.80
CA VAL A 16 4.64 -10.38 -0.31
C VAL A 16 4.13 -9.59 -1.50
N ARG A 17 2.88 -9.16 -1.43
CA ARG A 17 2.28 -8.30 -2.46
C ARG A 17 1.93 -6.95 -1.84
N ILE A 18 2.37 -5.88 -2.49
CA ILE A 18 2.00 -4.52 -2.10
C ILE A 18 1.07 -3.97 -3.17
N LEU A 19 -0.11 -3.53 -2.74
CA LEU A 19 -1.07 -2.84 -3.59
C LEU A 19 -1.31 -1.46 -3.01
N THR A 20 -1.32 -0.45 -3.86
CA THR A 20 -1.70 0.90 -3.46
C THR A 20 -3.02 1.26 -4.11
N ILE A 21 -3.81 2.09 -3.42
CA ILE A 21 -5.12 2.51 -3.90
C ILE A 21 -5.17 4.03 -3.80
N SER A 22 -5.40 4.68 -4.94
CA SER A 22 -5.53 6.12 -5.01
C SER A 22 -6.99 6.53 -4.90
N ILE A 23 -7.27 7.59 -4.14
CA ILE A 23 -8.60 8.20 -4.04
C ILE A 23 -8.68 9.53 -4.80
N ASP A 24 -7.70 9.84 -5.66
CA ASP A 24 -7.71 11.06 -6.46
C ASP A 24 -8.93 11.09 -7.38
N ASP A 25 -9.69 12.19 -7.34
CA ASP A 25 -10.91 12.36 -8.15
C ASP A 25 -10.64 12.26 -9.64
N GLY A 26 -9.46 12.73 -10.08
CA GLY A 26 -9.06 12.66 -11.48
C GLY A 26 -8.66 11.28 -11.96
N GLY A 27 -8.51 10.30 -11.04
CA GLY A 27 -8.14 8.93 -11.40
C GLY A 27 -6.80 8.86 -12.11
N ALA A 28 -6.73 8.07 -13.21
CA ALA A 28 -5.49 7.86 -13.95
C ALA A 28 -4.89 9.17 -14.48
N LYS A 29 -5.70 10.16 -14.76
CA LYS A 29 -5.24 11.47 -15.27
C LYS A 29 -4.31 12.16 -14.27
N ASP A 30 -4.56 12.01 -12.98
CA ASP A 30 -3.74 12.61 -11.92
C ASP A 30 -2.63 11.66 -11.46
N VAL A 31 -2.93 10.35 -11.39
CA VAL A 31 -2.03 9.34 -10.83
C VAL A 31 -0.87 9.03 -11.76
N LYS A 32 -1.12 8.86 -13.07
CA LYS A 32 -0.06 8.48 -14.02
C LYS A 32 1.09 9.47 -14.09
N PRO A 33 0.86 10.80 -14.19
CA PRO A 33 1.96 11.74 -14.18
C PRO A 33 2.74 11.74 -12.87
N PHE A 34 2.06 11.56 -11.74
CA PHE A 34 2.72 11.49 -10.45
C PHE A 34 3.65 10.28 -10.36
N LEU A 35 3.18 9.12 -10.80
CA LEU A 35 4.00 7.89 -10.80
C LEU A 35 5.23 8.05 -11.70
N ALA A 36 5.04 8.60 -12.90
CA ALA A 36 6.14 8.81 -13.84
C ALA A 36 7.17 9.80 -13.28
N ALA A 37 6.71 10.91 -12.71
CA ALA A 37 7.60 11.94 -12.16
C ALA A 37 8.46 11.43 -11.01
N ASN A 38 7.96 10.46 -10.24
CA ASN A 38 8.64 9.90 -9.09
C ASN A 38 9.30 8.54 -9.38
N HIS A 39 9.22 8.07 -10.62
CA HIS A 39 9.76 6.76 -11.04
C HIS A 39 9.19 5.59 -10.22
N TYR A 40 7.92 5.66 -9.86
CA TYR A 40 7.25 4.60 -9.11
C TYR A 40 6.73 3.53 -10.06
N THR A 41 6.97 2.26 -9.71
CA THR A 41 6.56 1.10 -10.51
C THR A 41 5.52 0.22 -9.81
N MET A 42 5.19 0.50 -8.56
CA MET A 42 4.22 -0.26 -7.80
C MET A 42 2.82 -0.16 -8.43
N PRO A 43 2.00 -1.23 -8.31
CA PRO A 43 0.62 -1.18 -8.78
C PRO A 43 -0.19 -0.14 -8.02
N VAL A 44 -1.03 0.61 -8.74
CA VAL A 44 -1.95 1.57 -8.14
C VAL A 44 -3.35 1.29 -8.66
N LEU A 45 -4.25 0.95 -7.75
CA LEU A 45 -5.68 0.81 -8.04
C LEU A 45 -6.35 2.17 -7.83
N LEU A 46 -7.47 2.38 -8.52
CA LEU A 46 -8.17 3.67 -8.46
C LEU A 46 -9.49 3.52 -7.70
N ASP A 47 -9.70 4.40 -6.74
CA ASP A 47 -10.93 4.48 -5.93
C ASP A 47 -11.41 5.93 -5.95
N THR A 48 -11.80 6.41 -7.14
CA THR A 48 -12.11 7.84 -7.37
C THR A 48 -13.31 8.34 -6.56
N LYS A 49 -14.19 7.44 -6.10
CA LYS A 49 -15.36 7.79 -5.30
C LYS A 49 -15.16 7.50 -3.81
N SER A 50 -13.98 7.03 -3.43
CA SER A 50 -13.65 6.67 -2.04
C SER A 50 -14.54 5.59 -1.45
N ASP A 51 -15.08 4.69 -2.28
CA ASP A 51 -15.96 3.60 -1.83
C ASP A 51 -15.21 2.58 -0.99
N VAL A 52 -14.03 2.17 -1.45
CA VAL A 52 -13.17 1.22 -0.72
C VAL A 52 -12.66 1.86 0.57
N LEU A 53 -12.32 3.14 0.53
CA LEU A 53 -11.90 3.89 1.70
C LEU A 53 -12.98 3.79 2.79
N ALA A 54 -14.24 4.02 2.42
CA ALA A 54 -15.37 3.96 3.34
C ALA A 54 -15.60 2.54 3.86
N GLU A 55 -15.50 1.52 3.00
CA GLU A 55 -15.66 0.12 3.40
C GLU A 55 -14.63 -0.30 4.45
N TYR A 56 -13.41 0.24 4.39
CA TYR A 56 -12.37 -0.05 5.36
C TYR A 56 -12.45 0.83 6.61
N GLY A 57 -13.48 1.69 6.70
CA GLY A 57 -13.70 2.53 7.87
C GLY A 57 -12.72 3.68 8.01
N LEU A 58 -12.12 4.13 6.90
CA LEU A 58 -11.20 5.24 6.89
C LEU A 58 -11.93 6.54 6.55
N PHE A 59 -11.51 7.63 7.16
CA PHE A 59 -12.03 8.97 6.87
C PHE A 59 -11.03 9.83 6.07
N GLY A 60 -9.86 9.26 5.77
CA GLY A 60 -8.84 9.97 5.01
C GLY A 60 -7.63 9.07 4.76
N THR A 61 -6.60 9.64 4.15
CA THR A 61 -5.36 8.94 3.84
C THR A 61 -4.18 9.61 4.53
N PRO A 62 -3.05 8.91 4.70
CA PRO A 62 -2.83 7.50 4.33
C PRO A 62 -3.43 6.54 5.35
N GLY A 63 -3.77 5.35 4.85
CA GLY A 63 -4.15 4.22 5.68
C GLY A 63 -3.47 2.96 5.16
N THR A 64 -3.05 2.09 6.06
CA THR A 64 -2.34 0.86 5.70
C THR A 64 -3.02 -0.33 6.35
N PHE A 65 -3.26 -1.37 5.56
CA PHE A 65 -3.84 -2.62 6.03
C PHE A 65 -2.93 -3.77 5.65
N ILE A 66 -2.81 -4.74 6.54
CA ILE A 66 -2.03 -5.95 6.31
C ILE A 66 -2.96 -7.14 6.41
N ALA A 67 -2.96 -7.99 5.37
CA ALA A 67 -3.72 -9.22 5.33
C ALA A 67 -2.77 -10.42 5.32
N ASP A 68 -3.19 -11.52 5.97
CA ASP A 68 -2.45 -12.76 5.93
C ASP A 68 -2.73 -13.53 4.62
N LYS A 69 -2.16 -14.73 4.49
CA LYS A 69 -2.33 -15.55 3.29
C LYS A 69 -3.76 -16.02 3.06
N GLN A 70 -4.56 -16.04 4.10
CA GLN A 70 -5.96 -16.44 4.02
C GLN A 70 -6.89 -15.26 3.74
N GLY A 71 -6.34 -14.04 3.58
CA GLY A 71 -7.13 -12.84 3.32
C GLY A 71 -7.69 -12.16 4.56
N ASN A 72 -7.29 -12.59 5.75
CA ASN A 72 -7.72 -11.96 7.00
C ASN A 72 -6.90 -10.71 7.29
N LEU A 73 -7.56 -9.60 7.62
CA LEU A 73 -6.87 -8.40 8.04
C LEU A 73 -6.28 -8.61 9.44
N VAL A 74 -4.96 -8.48 9.56
CA VAL A 74 -4.24 -8.74 10.82
C VAL A 74 -3.65 -7.48 11.42
N ALA A 75 -3.55 -6.39 10.66
CA ALA A 75 -3.03 -5.12 11.16
C ALA A 75 -3.60 -3.95 10.39
N LYS A 76 -3.68 -2.81 11.04
CA LYS A 76 -4.16 -1.55 10.48
C LYS A 76 -3.34 -0.41 11.07
N ALA A 77 -2.95 0.53 10.23
CA ALA A 77 -2.33 1.78 10.67
C ALA A 77 -3.06 2.96 10.03
N VAL A 78 -3.41 3.94 10.84
CA VAL A 78 -4.00 5.21 10.38
C VAL A 78 -2.90 6.25 10.45
N GLY A 79 -2.70 6.98 9.34
CA GLY A 79 -1.62 7.94 9.22
C GLY A 79 -0.39 7.35 8.53
N PRO A 80 0.66 8.15 8.36
CA PRO A 80 1.86 7.73 7.63
C PRO A 80 2.57 6.55 8.31
N VAL A 81 3.06 5.60 7.50
CA VAL A 81 3.89 4.48 7.94
C VAL A 81 5.18 4.52 7.14
N ASP A 82 6.30 4.40 7.84
CA ASP A 82 7.60 4.27 7.20
C ASP A 82 7.89 2.80 6.91
N PHE A 83 7.77 2.41 5.64
CA PHE A 83 7.97 1.03 5.20
C PHE A 83 9.44 0.63 5.19
N ASP A 84 10.37 1.55 5.44
CA ASP A 84 11.79 1.24 5.56
C ASP A 84 12.19 0.76 6.96
N LYS A 85 11.34 0.94 7.97
CA LYS A 85 11.68 0.53 9.33
C LYS A 85 11.91 -0.97 9.42
N PRO A 86 13.02 -1.42 10.04
CA PRO A 86 13.31 -2.85 10.17
C PRO A 86 12.20 -3.64 10.85
N GLU A 87 11.57 -3.06 11.87
CA GLU A 87 10.48 -3.71 12.60
C GLU A 87 9.30 -4.03 11.69
N PHE A 88 8.94 -3.08 10.81
CA PHE A 88 7.88 -3.28 9.85
C PHE A 88 8.23 -4.40 8.88
N ARG A 89 9.42 -4.35 8.30
CA ARG A 89 9.86 -5.35 7.32
C ARG A 89 9.96 -6.75 7.93
N THR A 90 10.48 -6.86 9.14
CA THR A 90 10.58 -8.13 9.87
C THR A 90 9.19 -8.71 10.10
N TYR A 91 8.25 -7.89 10.53
CA TYR A 91 6.86 -8.32 10.74
C TYR A 91 6.25 -8.90 9.46
N ILE A 92 6.40 -8.19 8.35
CA ILE A 92 5.85 -8.61 7.06
C ILE A 92 6.49 -9.92 6.59
N LEU A 93 7.81 -10.05 6.68
CA LEU A 93 8.51 -11.26 6.24
C LEU A 93 8.16 -12.46 7.11
N ASN A 94 8.01 -12.27 8.42
CA ASN A 94 7.58 -13.33 9.31
C ASN A 94 6.17 -13.80 8.99
N LEU A 95 5.27 -12.88 8.71
CA LEU A 95 3.90 -13.20 8.32
C LEU A 95 3.87 -13.97 7.00
N ALA A 96 4.72 -13.60 6.05
CA ALA A 96 4.79 -14.26 4.74
C ALA A 96 5.35 -15.68 4.83
N SER A 97 6.11 -16.00 5.87
CA SER A 97 6.71 -17.32 6.05
C SER A 97 5.80 -18.33 6.77
N LEU A 98 4.66 -17.90 7.25
CA LEU A 98 3.71 -18.79 7.95
C LEU A 98 2.98 -19.75 7.01
#